data_28096a906d1b19acdb4a6847fe857337
#
_entry.id   28096a906d1b19acdb4a6847fe857337
#
_cell.length_a   1.000
_cell.length_b   1.000
_cell.length_c   1.000
_cell.angle_alpha   90.00
_cell.angle_beta   90.00
_cell.angle_gamma   90.00
#
_symmetry.space_group_name_H-M   'P 1'
#
loop_
_entity.id
_entity.type
_entity.pdbx_description
1 polymer ?
#
loop_
_entity_poly.entity_id
_entity_poly.type
_entity_poly.pdbx_seq_one_letter_code
_entity_poly.pdbx_strand_id
1 'polypeptide(L)'
;EGRNLFAKNFKPRQWVASAKDRLDHTIDRVRTIRTDKFRYTRNYKLDRILLQPQYRDRQEYLKNLKQLYAAGKLSDDLKRIYFGERPKEELYDVTKDPAQVHNLVGDPKFAKELNRHRKLLDDWLAKGDRGEGEESPNALRHNGDDWQGGRGVNPEYEINREDNDGDGLSDKWEKINGRDPQDGRLAYEFDCGGWQTEGWQAMGIRD
;
A
#
# COMPACT_ATOMS: atom_id res chain seq x y z
N GLU A 1 8.94 14.14 12.44
CA GLU A 1 9.89 14.44 13.51
C GLU A 1 9.20 14.53 14.87
N GLY A 2 9.81 13.95 15.90
CA GLY A 2 9.32 14.00 17.29
C GLY A 2 9.31 15.41 17.86
N ARG A 3 8.46 15.66 18.85
CA ARG A 3 8.45 16.89 19.64
C ARG A 3 8.54 16.53 21.13
N ASN A 4 9.32 17.28 21.88
CA ASN A 4 9.37 17.09 23.32
C ASN A 4 8.05 17.56 23.95
N LEU A 5 7.24 16.61 24.43
CA LEU A 5 5.93 16.88 25.04
C LEU A 5 6.02 17.64 26.38
N PHE A 6 7.18 17.59 27.04
CA PHE A 6 7.44 18.23 28.32
C PHE A 6 8.14 19.58 28.20
N ALA A 7 8.37 20.05 26.96
CA ALA A 7 8.97 21.38 26.78
C ALA A 7 8.00 22.48 27.27
N LYS A 8 8.55 23.48 27.99
CA LYS A 8 7.75 24.61 28.51
C LYS A 8 6.98 25.38 27.43
N ASN A 9 7.46 25.35 26.17
CA ASN A 9 6.87 26.01 25.02
C ASN A 9 6.21 25.02 24.06
N PHE A 10 5.85 23.83 24.54
CA PHE A 10 5.19 22.82 23.70
C PHE A 10 3.88 23.39 23.11
N LYS A 11 3.75 23.26 21.79
CA LYS A 11 2.52 23.57 21.06
C LYS A 11 2.00 22.29 20.40
N PRO A 12 0.76 21.89 20.62
CA PRO A 12 0.14 20.75 19.96
C PRO A 12 0.23 20.87 18.44
N ARG A 13 0.29 19.74 17.76
CA ARG A 13 0.15 19.72 16.30
C ARG A 13 -1.31 20.01 15.94
N GLN A 14 -1.52 20.82 14.91
CA GLN A 14 -2.85 21.07 14.37
C GLN A 14 -3.34 19.92 13.51
N TRP A 15 -2.42 19.11 13.00
CA TRP A 15 -2.69 17.93 12.21
C TRP A 15 -1.53 16.94 12.27
N VAL A 16 -1.82 15.70 11.93
CA VAL A 16 -0.83 14.63 11.78
C VAL A 16 -1.05 13.92 10.44
N ALA A 17 0.03 13.43 9.85
CA ALA A 17 -0.03 12.60 8.66
C ALA A 17 0.27 11.15 9.01
N SER A 18 -0.30 10.23 8.23
CA SER A 18 0.08 8.82 8.24
C SER A 18 0.10 8.26 6.83
N ALA A 19 0.94 7.25 6.63
CA ALA A 19 1.13 6.56 5.37
C ALA A 19 1.00 5.06 5.56
N LYS A 20 0.49 4.38 4.55
CA LYS A 20 0.50 2.93 4.41
C LYS A 20 0.90 2.60 2.97
N ASP A 21 1.98 1.85 2.79
CA ASP A 21 2.42 1.36 1.48
C ASP A 21 2.34 -0.17 1.39
N ARG A 22 2.41 -0.84 2.54
CA ARG A 22 2.34 -2.28 2.63
C ARG A 22 1.81 -2.70 4.01
N LEU A 23 1.15 -3.85 4.06
CA LEU A 23 0.88 -4.60 5.29
C LEU A 23 1.26 -6.06 5.02
N ASP A 24 2.38 -6.52 5.56
CA ASP A 24 3.02 -7.79 5.19
C ASP A 24 3.24 -7.85 3.67
N HIS A 25 2.69 -8.88 3.02
CA HIS A 25 2.75 -9.07 1.57
C HIS A 25 1.67 -8.29 0.81
N THR A 26 0.77 -7.60 1.51
CA THR A 26 -0.29 -6.82 0.86
C THR A 26 0.21 -5.44 0.49
N ILE A 27 0.34 -5.22 -0.82
CA ILE A 27 0.76 -3.93 -1.37
C ILE A 27 -0.45 -2.98 -1.36
N ASP A 28 -0.23 -1.78 -0.85
CA ASP A 28 -1.20 -0.70 -0.86
C ASP A 28 -0.49 0.64 -1.04
N ARG A 29 -1.23 1.72 -1.19
CA ARG A 29 -0.72 3.08 -1.05
C ARG A 29 -1.85 3.96 -0.57
N VAL A 30 -1.76 4.38 0.68
CA VAL A 30 -2.76 5.24 1.33
C VAL A 30 -2.04 6.36 2.08
N ARG A 31 -2.57 7.56 1.98
CA ARG A 31 -2.07 8.74 2.71
C ARG A 31 -3.21 9.40 3.44
N THR A 32 -2.98 9.78 4.68
CA THR A 32 -4.02 10.32 5.55
C THR A 32 -3.54 11.59 6.25
N ILE A 33 -4.42 12.58 6.32
CA ILE A 33 -4.28 13.75 7.20
C ILE A 33 -5.40 13.70 8.24
N ARG A 34 -5.02 13.83 9.50
CA ARG A 34 -5.93 13.89 10.63
C ARG A 34 -5.76 15.22 11.37
N THR A 35 -6.85 15.97 11.48
CA THR A 35 -7.02 17.11 12.39
C THR A 35 -7.80 16.66 13.64
N ASP A 36 -8.08 17.55 14.57
CA ASP A 36 -8.96 17.30 15.70
C ASP A 36 -10.38 16.89 15.28
N LYS A 37 -10.88 17.48 14.19
CA LYS A 37 -12.26 17.30 13.74
C LYS A 37 -12.41 16.40 12.52
N PHE A 38 -11.50 16.47 11.56
CA PHE A 38 -11.63 15.75 10.30
C PHE A 38 -10.48 14.76 10.07
N ARG A 39 -10.82 13.65 9.40
CA ARG A 39 -9.86 12.75 8.80
C ARG A 39 -10.08 12.74 7.30
N TYR A 40 -9.03 13.03 6.55
CA TYR A 40 -8.98 12.91 5.10
C TYR A 40 -8.03 11.79 4.72
N THR A 41 -8.46 10.93 3.79
CA THR A 41 -7.67 9.82 3.26
C THR A 41 -7.64 9.90 1.75
N ARG A 42 -6.46 9.69 1.15
CA ARG A 42 -6.28 9.49 -0.28
C ARG A 42 -5.79 8.08 -0.54
N ASN A 43 -6.56 7.35 -1.34
CA ASN A 43 -6.25 5.99 -1.79
C ASN A 43 -5.68 6.06 -3.20
N TYR A 44 -4.57 5.36 -3.46
CA TYR A 44 -3.90 5.36 -4.77
C TYR A 44 -4.14 4.05 -5.53
N LYS A 45 -4.27 2.93 -4.82
CA LYS A 45 -4.55 1.62 -5.40
C LYS A 45 -6.07 1.38 -5.32
N LEU A 46 -6.80 1.67 -6.43
CA LEU A 46 -8.26 1.60 -6.48
C LEU A 46 -8.78 0.27 -7.05
N ASP A 47 -7.90 -0.54 -7.56
CA ASP A 47 -8.14 -1.86 -8.17
C ASP A 47 -8.39 -2.98 -7.14
N ARG A 48 -8.43 -2.65 -5.87
CA ARG A 48 -8.56 -3.60 -4.75
C ARG A 48 -9.50 -3.10 -3.67
N ILE A 49 -10.17 -4.03 -3.00
CA ILE A 49 -11.06 -3.72 -1.85
C ILE A 49 -10.23 -3.36 -0.61
N LEU A 50 -10.89 -2.81 0.43
CA LEU A 50 -10.21 -2.48 1.68
C LEU A 50 -9.72 -3.73 2.41
N LEU A 51 -10.55 -4.79 2.46
CA LEU A 51 -10.23 -6.05 3.14
C LEU A 51 -9.29 -6.91 2.28
N GLN A 52 -8.02 -6.53 2.24
CA GLN A 52 -6.99 -7.32 1.59
C GLN A 52 -6.59 -8.52 2.45
N PRO A 53 -6.13 -9.62 1.83
CA PRO A 53 -5.53 -10.73 2.55
C PRO A 53 -4.36 -10.27 3.44
N GLN A 54 -4.30 -10.80 4.65
CA GLN A 54 -3.30 -10.42 5.64
C GLN A 54 -3.07 -11.54 6.66
N TYR A 55 -1.98 -11.47 7.43
CA TYR A 55 -1.65 -12.45 8.45
C TYR A 55 -2.77 -12.65 9.51
N ARG A 56 -3.62 -11.63 9.69
CA ARG A 56 -4.77 -11.68 10.62
C ARG A 56 -5.99 -12.45 10.10
N ASP A 57 -5.96 -12.93 8.87
CA ASP A 57 -7.11 -13.65 8.27
C ASP A 57 -7.53 -14.90 9.04
N ARG A 58 -6.64 -15.42 9.89
CA ARG A 58 -6.94 -16.52 10.82
C ARG A 58 -7.76 -16.10 12.06
N GLN A 59 -7.88 -14.80 12.33
CA GLN A 59 -8.62 -14.27 13.47
C GLN A 59 -10.13 -14.47 13.29
N GLU A 60 -10.79 -14.83 14.39
CA GLU A 60 -12.21 -15.20 14.39
C GLU A 60 -13.12 -14.09 13.84
N TYR A 61 -12.85 -12.84 14.23
CA TYR A 61 -13.66 -11.71 13.75
C TYR A 61 -13.58 -11.51 12.22
N LEU A 62 -12.42 -11.75 11.61
CA LEU A 62 -12.27 -11.65 10.14
C LEU A 62 -12.94 -12.83 9.43
N LYS A 63 -12.84 -14.02 9.98
CA LYS A 63 -13.57 -15.19 9.47
C LYS A 63 -15.08 -14.93 9.51
N ASN A 64 -15.58 -14.45 10.65
CA ASN A 64 -16.99 -14.12 10.82
C ASN A 64 -17.45 -13.02 9.85
N LEU A 65 -16.66 -11.96 9.68
CA LEU A 65 -16.95 -10.89 8.71
C LEU A 65 -17.09 -11.46 7.29
N LYS A 66 -16.16 -12.30 6.86
CA LYS A 66 -16.18 -12.95 5.53
C LYS A 66 -17.37 -13.92 5.39
N GLN A 67 -17.70 -14.67 6.43
CA GLN A 67 -18.86 -15.58 6.43
C GLN A 67 -20.18 -14.82 6.36
N LEU A 68 -20.34 -13.73 7.12
CA LEU A 68 -21.53 -12.88 7.06
C LEU A 68 -21.70 -12.22 5.68
N TYR A 69 -20.60 -11.81 5.07
CA TYR A 69 -20.61 -11.28 3.70
C TYR A 69 -21.09 -12.34 2.69
N ALA A 70 -20.48 -13.53 2.72
CA ALA A 70 -20.85 -14.65 1.84
C ALA A 70 -22.30 -15.10 2.02
N ALA A 71 -22.83 -15.01 3.26
CA ALA A 71 -24.21 -15.34 3.57
C ALA A 71 -25.22 -14.21 3.25
N GLY A 72 -24.77 -13.05 2.75
CA GLY A 72 -25.62 -11.88 2.50
C GLY A 72 -26.18 -11.21 3.77
N LYS A 73 -25.58 -11.49 4.92
CA LYS A 73 -26.06 -11.02 6.24
C LYS A 73 -25.27 -9.84 6.81
N LEU A 74 -24.29 -9.33 6.06
CA LEU A 74 -23.53 -8.17 6.46
C LEU A 74 -24.36 -6.89 6.25
N SER A 75 -24.25 -5.93 7.16
CA SER A 75 -24.92 -4.62 6.96
C SER A 75 -24.35 -3.91 5.73
N ASP A 76 -25.18 -3.07 5.10
CA ASP A 76 -24.79 -2.37 3.87
C ASP A 76 -23.54 -1.49 4.07
N ASP A 77 -23.40 -0.85 5.24
CA ASP A 77 -22.21 -0.06 5.57
C ASP A 77 -20.95 -0.90 5.64
N LEU A 78 -20.99 -2.02 6.35
CA LEU A 78 -19.83 -2.91 6.45
C LEU A 78 -19.50 -3.56 5.11
N LYS A 79 -20.54 -3.93 4.33
CA LYS A 79 -20.37 -4.45 2.97
C LYS A 79 -19.69 -3.43 2.08
N ARG A 80 -20.15 -2.18 2.09
CA ARG A 80 -19.58 -1.08 1.32
C ARG A 80 -18.15 -0.77 1.73
N ILE A 81 -17.86 -0.71 3.02
CA ILE A 81 -16.54 -0.35 3.54
C ILE A 81 -15.49 -1.45 3.26
N TYR A 82 -15.81 -2.70 3.56
CA TYR A 82 -14.81 -3.77 3.52
C TYR A 82 -14.71 -4.49 2.18
N PHE A 83 -15.84 -4.57 1.43
CA PHE A 83 -15.93 -5.36 0.20
C PHE A 83 -16.36 -4.54 -1.02
N GLY A 84 -16.73 -3.28 -0.84
CA GLY A 84 -17.11 -2.39 -1.92
C GLY A 84 -15.91 -1.80 -2.66
N GLU A 85 -16.20 -1.08 -3.73
CA GLU A 85 -15.21 -0.30 -4.46
C GLU A 85 -14.54 0.72 -3.53
N ARG A 86 -13.24 0.82 -3.65
CA ARG A 86 -12.45 1.74 -2.83
C ARG A 86 -12.57 3.16 -3.40
N PRO A 87 -13.08 4.14 -2.62
CA PRO A 87 -13.12 5.53 -3.08
C PRO A 87 -11.71 6.09 -3.20
N LYS A 88 -11.48 6.95 -4.20
CA LYS A 88 -10.21 7.65 -4.38
C LYS A 88 -9.88 8.56 -3.20
N GLU A 89 -10.90 9.19 -2.63
CA GLU A 89 -10.78 10.12 -1.52
C GLU A 89 -11.87 9.89 -0.49
N GLU A 90 -11.54 10.11 0.76
CA GLU A 90 -12.46 10.00 1.87
C GLU A 90 -12.27 11.18 2.82
N LEU A 91 -13.38 11.75 3.30
CA LEU A 91 -13.38 12.78 4.33
C LEU A 91 -14.44 12.43 5.38
N TYR A 92 -14.06 12.42 6.64
CA TYR A 92 -14.95 12.09 7.75
C TYR A 92 -14.89 13.17 8.83
N ASP A 93 -16.05 13.60 9.35
CA ASP A 93 -16.14 14.39 10.57
C ASP A 93 -16.10 13.43 11.76
N VAL A 94 -14.94 13.18 12.28
CA VAL A 94 -14.70 12.17 13.33
C VAL A 94 -15.25 12.54 14.69
N THR A 95 -15.77 13.75 14.85
CA THR A 95 -16.46 14.17 16.07
C THR A 95 -17.94 13.79 16.02
N LYS A 96 -18.52 13.70 14.84
CA LYS A 96 -19.92 13.33 14.61
C LYS A 96 -20.07 11.90 14.12
N ASP A 97 -19.08 11.40 13.41
CA ASP A 97 -19.01 10.06 12.85
C ASP A 97 -17.67 9.40 13.28
N PRO A 98 -17.55 9.01 14.55
CA PRO A 98 -16.33 8.35 15.05
C PRO A 98 -16.06 7.01 14.38
N ALA A 99 -17.09 6.33 13.87
CA ALA A 99 -16.97 5.08 13.12
C ALA A 99 -16.53 5.29 11.66
N GLN A 100 -16.55 6.53 11.16
CA GLN A 100 -16.11 6.89 9.81
C GLN A 100 -16.86 6.12 8.72
N VAL A 101 -18.18 6.10 8.84
CA VAL A 101 -19.07 5.39 7.93
C VAL A 101 -19.56 6.29 6.79
N HIS A 102 -19.69 7.61 7.04
CA HIS A 102 -20.27 8.56 6.08
C HIS A 102 -19.18 9.39 5.41
N ASN A 103 -18.80 9.01 4.20
CA ASN A 103 -17.83 9.77 3.40
C ASN A 103 -18.43 11.09 2.90
N LEU A 104 -17.84 12.22 3.29
CA LEU A 104 -18.30 13.58 3.01
C LEU A 104 -17.73 14.19 1.72
N VAL A 105 -16.92 13.47 0.96
CA VAL A 105 -16.23 13.99 -0.24
C VAL A 105 -17.23 14.52 -1.29
N GLY A 106 -18.39 13.89 -1.41
CA GLY A 106 -19.45 14.31 -2.34
C GLY A 106 -20.39 15.42 -1.84
N ASP A 107 -20.28 15.85 -0.58
CA ASP A 107 -21.16 16.88 -0.02
C ASP A 107 -20.57 18.28 -0.23
N PRO A 108 -21.22 19.16 -1.02
CA PRO A 108 -20.75 20.53 -1.29
C PRO A 108 -20.52 21.36 -0.02
N LYS A 109 -21.21 21.07 1.07
CA LYS A 109 -21.05 21.77 2.35
C LYS A 109 -19.65 21.59 2.94
N PHE A 110 -18.97 20.52 2.59
CA PHE A 110 -17.61 20.21 3.06
C PHE A 110 -16.52 20.51 2.03
N ALA A 111 -16.84 21.08 0.86
CA ALA A 111 -15.88 21.33 -0.21
C ALA A 111 -14.69 22.20 0.26
N LYS A 112 -14.91 23.20 1.08
CA LYS A 112 -13.84 24.05 1.65
C LYS A 112 -12.90 23.23 2.53
N GLU A 113 -13.45 22.39 3.39
CA GLU A 113 -12.68 21.55 4.31
C GLU A 113 -11.93 20.45 3.56
N LEU A 114 -12.56 19.84 2.56
CA LEU A 114 -11.91 18.87 1.68
C LEU A 114 -10.69 19.48 0.97
N ASN A 115 -10.85 20.66 0.38
CA ASN A 115 -9.75 21.35 -0.32
C ASN A 115 -8.63 21.75 0.65
N ARG A 116 -8.96 22.13 1.87
CA ARG A 116 -7.97 22.40 2.92
C ARG A 116 -7.14 21.15 3.23
N HIS A 117 -7.80 20.00 3.39
CA HIS A 117 -7.11 18.74 3.71
C HIS A 117 -6.31 18.19 2.52
N ARG A 118 -6.81 18.35 1.29
CA ARG A 118 -6.02 18.06 0.08
C ARG A 118 -4.72 18.83 0.07
N LYS A 119 -4.80 20.15 0.32
CA LYS A 119 -3.61 20.98 0.37
C LYS A 119 -2.64 20.58 1.48
N LEU A 120 -3.13 20.28 2.68
CA LEU A 120 -2.29 19.79 3.78
C LEU A 120 -1.56 18.50 3.41
N LEU A 121 -2.23 17.58 2.73
CA LEU A 121 -1.62 16.35 2.25
C LEU A 121 -0.57 16.64 1.18
N ASP A 122 -0.89 17.46 0.17
CA ASP A 122 0.02 17.80 -0.93
C ASP A 122 1.28 18.52 -0.41
N ASP A 123 1.11 19.45 0.53
CA ASP A 123 2.23 20.15 1.18
C ASP A 123 3.11 19.19 2.03
N TRP A 124 2.52 18.13 2.60
CA TRP A 124 3.27 17.13 3.34
C TRP A 124 4.02 16.19 2.40
N LEU A 125 3.38 15.73 1.34
CA LEU A 125 3.99 14.87 0.31
C LEU A 125 5.22 15.57 -0.32
N ALA A 126 5.09 16.84 -0.65
CA ALA A 126 6.17 17.64 -1.23
C ALA A 126 7.43 17.77 -0.33
N LYS A 127 7.27 17.59 0.98
CA LYS A 127 8.37 17.74 1.97
C LYS A 127 9.20 16.48 2.20
N GLY A 128 8.78 15.32 1.72
CA GLY A 128 9.58 14.14 1.95
C GLY A 128 8.91 12.78 1.90
N ASP A 129 7.59 12.71 1.76
CA ASP A 129 6.98 11.42 1.39
C ASP A 129 7.15 11.20 -0.10
N ARG A 130 8.27 10.63 -0.45
CA ARG A 130 8.54 10.30 -1.84
C ARG A 130 7.70 9.16 -2.34
N GLY A 131 7.15 8.27 -1.46
CA GLY A 131 6.14 7.22 -1.74
C GLY A 131 6.09 6.63 -3.15
N GLU A 132 7.10 6.91 -3.95
CA GLU A 132 7.23 6.63 -5.37
C GLU A 132 8.07 5.39 -5.63
N GLY A 133 8.72 4.88 -4.57
CA GLY A 133 9.51 3.66 -4.65
C GLY A 133 8.60 2.47 -4.85
N GLU A 134 8.39 2.09 -6.10
CA GLU A 134 7.92 0.74 -6.38
C GLU A 134 9.06 -0.22 -6.06
N GLU A 135 8.73 -1.35 -5.46
CA GLU A 135 9.71 -2.41 -5.28
C GLU A 135 10.17 -2.92 -6.65
N SER A 136 11.42 -3.37 -6.72
CA SER A 136 11.91 -3.93 -7.97
C SER A 136 11.06 -5.13 -8.40
N PRO A 137 10.91 -5.41 -9.70
CA PRO A 137 10.19 -6.57 -10.21
C PRO A 137 10.65 -7.88 -9.56
N ASN A 138 11.94 -8.02 -9.32
CA ASN A 138 12.49 -9.22 -8.73
C ASN A 138 12.14 -9.35 -7.23
N ALA A 139 12.18 -8.25 -6.47
CA ALA A 139 11.72 -8.25 -5.08
C ALA A 139 10.23 -8.57 -4.97
N LEU A 140 9.40 -8.08 -5.90
CA LEU A 140 7.97 -8.41 -5.98
C LEU A 140 7.75 -9.89 -6.28
N ARG A 141 8.53 -10.47 -7.20
CA ARG A 141 8.48 -11.90 -7.51
C ARG A 141 8.77 -12.74 -6.26
N HIS A 142 9.91 -12.53 -5.61
CA HIS A 142 10.29 -13.27 -4.41
C HIS A 142 9.27 -13.12 -3.27
N ASN A 143 8.83 -11.91 -2.98
CA ASN A 143 7.81 -11.67 -1.96
C ASN A 143 6.48 -12.36 -2.28
N GLY A 144 6.12 -12.45 -3.55
CA GLY A 144 4.92 -13.15 -3.99
C GLY A 144 5.02 -14.67 -3.87
N ASP A 145 6.20 -15.23 -4.07
CA ASP A 145 6.46 -16.67 -3.98
C ASP A 145 6.55 -17.14 -2.52
N ASP A 146 7.17 -16.34 -1.66
CA ASP A 146 7.35 -16.65 -0.24
C ASP A 146 6.01 -16.65 0.53
N TRP A 147 5.01 -15.96 0.05
CA TRP A 147 3.75 -15.87 0.76
C TRP A 147 2.77 -16.96 0.31
N GLN A 148 2.42 -17.88 1.21
CA GLN A 148 1.54 -19.03 0.99
C GLN A 148 0.11 -18.71 0.52
N GLY A 149 -0.31 -17.47 0.52
CA GLY A 149 -1.59 -16.98 0.00
C GLY A 149 -1.44 -16.01 -1.17
N GLY A 150 -0.24 -15.87 -1.71
CA GLY A 150 0.13 -14.74 -2.56
C GLY A 150 -0.41 -14.75 -3.98
N ARG A 151 -0.79 -15.89 -4.52
CA ARG A 151 -1.32 -15.98 -5.89
C ARG A 151 -2.69 -15.34 -6.00
N GLY A 152 -2.88 -14.50 -7.02
CA GLY A 152 -4.14 -13.82 -7.30
C GLY A 152 -4.52 -12.70 -6.32
N VAL A 153 -3.62 -12.31 -5.40
CA VAL A 153 -3.93 -11.33 -4.36
C VAL A 153 -3.57 -9.91 -4.76
N ASN A 154 -2.39 -9.73 -5.31
CA ASN A 154 -1.90 -8.44 -5.76
C ASN A 154 -1.46 -8.52 -7.21
N PRO A 155 -2.02 -7.68 -8.09
CA PRO A 155 -1.62 -7.64 -9.50
C PRO A 155 -0.13 -7.45 -9.71
N GLU A 156 0.53 -6.72 -8.81
CA GLU A 156 1.96 -6.47 -8.85
C GLU A 156 2.78 -7.77 -8.76
N TYR A 157 2.35 -8.72 -7.95
CA TYR A 157 3.03 -10.03 -7.85
C TYR A 157 2.83 -10.86 -9.10
N GLU A 158 1.60 -10.91 -9.62
CA GLU A 158 1.29 -11.71 -10.81
C GLU A 158 2.06 -11.21 -12.05
N ILE A 159 2.12 -9.90 -12.27
CA ILE A 159 2.84 -9.29 -13.40
C ILE A 159 4.37 -9.54 -13.33
N ASN A 160 4.91 -9.79 -12.14
CA ASN A 160 6.35 -10.00 -11.95
C ASN A 160 6.72 -11.47 -11.72
N ARG A 161 5.79 -12.43 -11.94
CA ARG A 161 6.06 -13.87 -11.80
C ARG A 161 6.66 -14.52 -13.04
N GLU A 162 6.49 -13.90 -14.20
CA GLU A 162 7.03 -14.43 -15.45
C GLU A 162 8.56 -14.52 -15.36
N ASP A 163 9.08 -15.71 -15.63
CA ASP A 163 10.49 -16.08 -15.61
C ASP A 163 10.63 -17.20 -16.65
N ASN A 164 10.81 -16.80 -17.91
CA ASN A 164 10.68 -17.71 -19.05
C ASN A 164 11.87 -18.66 -19.22
N ASP A 165 13.03 -18.29 -18.72
CA ASP A 165 14.25 -19.10 -18.79
C ASP A 165 14.60 -19.82 -17.48
N GLY A 166 13.90 -19.46 -16.38
CA GLY A 166 14.02 -20.14 -15.09
C GLY A 166 15.30 -19.81 -14.31
N ASP A 167 15.96 -18.69 -14.62
CA ASP A 167 17.20 -18.26 -13.96
C ASP A 167 17.00 -17.62 -12.58
N GLY A 168 15.72 -17.40 -12.19
CA GLY A 168 15.36 -16.79 -10.91
C GLY A 168 15.14 -15.27 -10.96
N LEU A 169 15.36 -14.64 -12.09
CA LEU A 169 15.01 -13.24 -12.34
C LEU A 169 13.67 -13.17 -13.05
N SER A 170 12.92 -12.10 -12.85
CA SER A 170 11.68 -11.93 -13.60
C SER A 170 11.95 -11.32 -14.98
N ASP A 171 11.25 -11.78 -15.98
CA ASP A 171 11.27 -11.21 -17.35
C ASP A 171 11.21 -9.69 -17.36
N LYS A 172 10.36 -9.13 -16.49
CA LYS A 172 10.19 -7.68 -16.39
C LYS A 172 11.44 -6.99 -15.85
N TRP A 173 12.10 -7.60 -14.87
CA TRP A 173 13.34 -7.06 -14.34
C TRP A 173 14.45 -7.11 -15.40
N GLU A 174 14.53 -8.20 -16.12
CA GLU A 174 15.52 -8.38 -17.18
C GLU A 174 15.36 -7.36 -18.30
N LYS A 175 14.13 -7.19 -18.81
CA LYS A 175 13.79 -6.18 -19.82
C LYS A 175 14.18 -4.75 -19.38
N ILE A 176 13.91 -4.40 -18.13
CA ILE A 176 14.27 -3.08 -17.57
C ILE A 176 15.78 -2.89 -17.50
N ASN A 177 16.52 -3.99 -17.22
CA ASN A 177 17.98 -3.97 -17.09
C ASN A 177 18.72 -4.34 -18.39
N GLY A 178 18.01 -4.42 -19.51
CA GLY A 178 18.59 -4.67 -20.82
C GLY A 178 19.08 -6.10 -21.05
N ARG A 179 18.52 -7.07 -20.28
CA ARG A 179 18.77 -8.49 -20.46
C ARG A 179 17.71 -9.14 -21.36
N ASP A 180 18.06 -10.28 -21.91
CA ASP A 180 17.14 -11.12 -22.67
C ASP A 180 16.44 -12.10 -21.73
N PRO A 181 15.11 -12.06 -21.60
CA PRO A 181 14.33 -12.99 -20.74
C PRO A 181 14.36 -14.46 -21.18
N GLN A 182 15.08 -14.78 -22.22
CA GLN A 182 15.29 -16.17 -22.69
C GLN A 182 16.74 -16.63 -22.51
N ASP A 183 17.57 -15.80 -21.92
CA ASP A 183 18.99 -16.11 -21.67
C ASP A 183 19.20 -16.51 -20.22
N GLY A 184 18.95 -17.77 -19.89
CA GLY A 184 19.00 -18.35 -18.53
C GLY A 184 20.39 -18.36 -17.87
N ARG A 185 21.31 -17.54 -18.35
CA ARG A 185 22.59 -17.33 -17.66
C ARG A 185 22.39 -16.43 -16.47
N LEU A 186 22.81 -16.88 -15.30
CA LEU A 186 22.73 -16.09 -14.09
C LEU A 186 23.57 -14.80 -14.19
N ALA A 187 23.16 -13.76 -13.47
CA ALA A 187 23.79 -12.43 -13.53
C ALA A 187 25.31 -12.47 -13.25
N TYR A 188 25.80 -13.43 -12.47
CA TYR A 188 27.22 -13.61 -12.17
C TYR A 188 28.03 -14.26 -13.31
N GLU A 189 27.38 -14.85 -14.30
CA GLU A 189 28.03 -15.40 -15.49
C GLU A 189 28.37 -14.34 -16.54
N PHE A 190 27.85 -13.13 -16.36
CA PHE A 190 28.21 -11.98 -17.17
C PHE A 190 29.42 -11.28 -16.55
N ASP A 191 30.42 -10.99 -17.36
CA ASP A 191 31.56 -10.15 -16.95
C ASP A 191 31.11 -8.70 -16.77
N CYS A 192 30.55 -8.42 -15.63
CA CYS A 192 29.99 -7.11 -15.27
C CYS A 192 31.04 -6.17 -14.66
N GLY A 193 32.32 -6.43 -14.83
CA GLY A 193 33.36 -5.49 -14.42
C GLY A 193 33.33 -5.07 -12.94
N GLY A 194 33.16 -6.02 -12.00
CA GLY A 194 33.24 -5.76 -10.56
C GLY A 194 31.91 -5.48 -9.84
N TRP A 195 30.79 -5.50 -10.50
CA TRP A 195 29.47 -5.31 -9.91
C TRP A 195 28.89 -6.55 -9.20
N GLN A 196 29.65 -7.63 -9.16
CA GLN A 196 29.19 -8.95 -8.73
C GLN A 196 28.70 -9.02 -7.27
N THR A 197 29.27 -8.22 -6.37
CA THR A 197 28.90 -8.28 -4.94
C THR A 197 27.80 -7.31 -4.54
N GLU A 198 27.75 -6.14 -5.14
CA GLU A 198 26.71 -5.14 -4.81
C GLU A 198 25.37 -5.46 -5.49
N GLY A 199 25.39 -6.03 -6.69
CA GLY A 199 24.20 -6.45 -7.42
C GLY A 199 23.40 -7.54 -6.68
N TRP A 200 24.06 -8.48 -6.06
CA TRP A 200 23.43 -9.58 -5.31
C TRP A 200 22.68 -9.11 -4.07
N GLN A 201 23.27 -8.18 -3.31
CA GLN A 201 22.63 -7.61 -2.13
C GLN A 201 21.42 -6.74 -2.53
N ALA A 202 21.50 -6.03 -3.63
CA ALA A 202 20.40 -5.25 -4.17
C ALA A 202 19.23 -6.10 -4.71
N MET A 203 19.53 -7.33 -5.17
CA MET A 203 18.53 -8.28 -5.69
C MET A 203 17.91 -9.18 -4.62
N GLY A 204 18.40 -9.14 -3.37
CA GLY A 204 17.89 -9.98 -2.27
C GLY A 204 18.19 -11.47 -2.40
N ILE A 205 19.09 -11.85 -3.30
CA ILE A 205 19.55 -13.23 -3.45
C ILE A 205 20.53 -13.52 -2.31
N ARG A 206 20.19 -14.46 -1.45
CA ARG A 206 21.07 -14.98 -0.40
C ARG A 206 21.76 -16.25 -0.91
N ASP A 207 23.03 -16.40 -0.56
CA ASP A 207 23.77 -17.64 -0.76
C ASP A 207 23.10 -18.84 -0.09
#